data_dff70fcd1d5f2a7de5d3b731c5015735
#
_entry.id   dff70fcd1d5f2a7de5d3b731c5015735
#
_cell.length_a   1.000
_cell.length_b   1.000
_cell.length_c   1.000
_cell.angle_alpha   90.00
_cell.angle_beta   90.00
_cell.angle_gamma   90.00
#
_symmetry.space_group_name_H-M   'P 1'
#
loop_
_entity.id
_entity.type
_entity.pdbx_description
1 polymer ?
#
loop_
_entity_poly.entity_id
_entity_poly.type
_entity_poly.pdbx_seq_one_letter_code
_entity_poly.pdbx_strand_id
1 'polypeptide(L)'
;MAELSLSTDIVNSVIKVLQDHDSSASDQLVASQYLAAIIGFIVSKENFSDQQRDEVINELSSFIRYVSDDLRGSSDNKTSGPAGDAFGIWKPE
;
A
#
# COMPACT_ATOMS: atom_id res chain seq x y z
N MET A 1 8.55 10.15 -12.15
CA MET A 1 7.93 9.44 -11.14
C MET A 1 7.33 8.19 -11.66
N ALA A 2 7.49 7.15 -10.99
CA ALA A 2 7.02 5.88 -11.49
C ALA A 2 5.57 5.65 -11.14
N GLU A 3 4.88 4.92 -11.96
CA GLU A 3 3.56 4.49 -11.63
C GLU A 3 3.65 3.30 -10.72
N LEU A 4 2.71 3.15 -9.84
CA LEU A 4 2.63 1.97 -9.01
C LEU A 4 1.53 1.09 -9.54
N SER A 5 1.85 -0.15 -9.76
CA SER A 5 0.83 -1.11 -10.17
C SER A 5 0.79 -2.22 -9.15
N LEU A 6 -0.39 -2.62 -8.76
CA LEU A 6 -0.57 -3.64 -7.78
C LEU A 6 -1.20 -4.84 -8.44
N SER A 7 -0.77 -6.00 -8.07
CA SER A 7 -1.39 -7.23 -8.55
C SER A 7 -1.73 -8.10 -7.37
N THR A 8 -2.60 -9.03 -7.57
CA THR A 8 -2.94 -9.98 -6.54
C THR A 8 -1.71 -10.75 -6.08
N ASP A 9 -0.84 -11.07 -7.02
CA ASP A 9 0.37 -11.82 -6.67
C ASP A 9 1.26 -11.07 -5.71
N ILE A 10 1.49 -9.79 -5.93
CA ILE A 10 2.39 -9.07 -5.04
C ILE A 10 1.72 -8.86 -3.69
N VAL A 11 0.43 -8.58 -3.67
CA VAL A 11 -0.28 -8.41 -2.42
C VAL A 11 -0.21 -9.69 -1.61
N ASN A 12 -0.52 -10.82 -2.24
CA ASN A 12 -0.52 -12.09 -1.53
C ASN A 12 0.87 -12.47 -1.06
N SER A 13 1.89 -12.15 -1.84
CA SER A 13 3.26 -12.45 -1.44
C SER A 13 3.67 -11.66 -0.20
N VAL A 14 3.31 -10.37 -0.17
CA VAL A 14 3.65 -9.55 0.97
C VAL A 14 2.90 -10.01 2.21
N ILE A 15 1.61 -10.29 2.06
CA ILE A 15 0.80 -10.74 3.19
C ILE A 15 1.35 -12.07 3.71
N LYS A 16 1.76 -12.97 2.82
CA LYS A 16 2.28 -14.24 3.25
C LYS A 16 3.57 -14.08 4.06
N VAL A 17 4.44 -13.17 3.64
CA VAL A 17 5.66 -12.91 4.39
C VAL A 17 5.31 -12.44 5.80
N LEU A 18 4.33 -11.57 5.92
CA LEU A 18 3.92 -11.08 7.23
C LEU A 18 3.32 -12.20 8.08
N GLN A 19 2.49 -13.03 7.48
CA GLN A 19 1.87 -14.13 8.20
C GLN A 19 2.89 -15.16 8.65
N ASP A 20 3.91 -15.41 7.85
CA ASP A 20 4.96 -16.34 8.22
C ASP A 20 5.77 -15.80 9.39
N HIS A 21 5.87 -14.47 9.48
CA HIS A 21 6.58 -13.87 10.58
C HIS A 21 5.69 -13.80 11.83
N ASP A 22 4.41 -13.54 11.66
CA ASP A 22 3.50 -13.38 12.79
C ASP A 22 2.12 -13.81 12.31
N SER A 23 1.64 -14.93 12.83
CA SER A 23 0.38 -15.47 12.36
C SER A 23 -0.80 -14.54 12.61
N SER A 24 -0.68 -13.58 13.53
CA SER A 24 -1.77 -12.65 13.76
C SER A 24 -1.95 -11.71 12.57
N ALA A 25 -0.99 -11.68 11.65
CA ALA A 25 -1.12 -10.87 10.44
C ALA A 25 -2.13 -11.44 9.45
N SER A 26 -2.77 -12.55 9.79
CA SER A 26 -3.92 -12.97 9.00
C SER A 26 -5.07 -12.00 9.20
N ASP A 27 -5.07 -11.22 10.29
CA ASP A 27 -6.01 -10.14 10.46
C ASP A 27 -5.53 -8.99 9.59
N GLN A 28 -6.39 -8.47 8.75
CA GLN A 28 -5.98 -7.44 7.80
C GLN A 28 -5.54 -6.16 8.48
N LEU A 29 -6.10 -5.83 9.62
CA LEU A 29 -5.68 -4.63 10.31
C LEU A 29 -4.26 -4.81 10.86
N VAL A 30 -3.94 -5.99 11.36
CA VAL A 30 -2.61 -6.27 11.86
C VAL A 30 -1.61 -6.20 10.71
N ALA A 31 -1.97 -6.79 9.56
CA ALA A 31 -1.09 -6.73 8.39
C ALA A 31 -0.86 -5.27 7.99
N SER A 32 -1.90 -4.46 8.02
CA SER A 32 -1.77 -3.05 7.67
C SER A 32 -0.86 -2.31 8.64
N GLN A 33 -0.92 -2.67 9.91
CA GLN A 33 -0.05 -2.04 10.91
C GLN A 33 1.41 -2.41 10.67
N TYR A 34 1.69 -3.65 10.27
CA TYR A 34 3.05 -4.03 9.91
C TYR A 34 3.54 -3.21 8.71
N LEU A 35 2.67 -3.05 7.72
CA LEU A 35 3.07 -2.29 6.54
C LEU A 35 3.31 -0.83 6.89
N ALA A 36 2.49 -0.26 7.75
CA ALA A 36 2.68 1.12 8.18
C ALA A 36 4.01 1.27 8.93
N ALA A 37 4.34 0.30 9.77
CA ALA A 37 5.60 0.33 10.50
C ALA A 37 6.79 0.22 9.54
N ILE A 38 6.65 -0.58 8.51
CA ILE A 38 7.70 -0.71 7.50
C ILE A 38 7.88 0.61 6.77
N ILE A 39 6.79 1.28 6.45
CA ILE A 39 6.88 2.59 5.83
C ILE A 39 7.62 3.56 6.74
N GLY A 40 7.29 3.56 8.02
CA GLY A 40 7.98 4.41 8.98
C GLY A 40 9.47 4.11 9.01
N PHE A 41 9.82 2.83 8.96
CA PHE A 41 11.22 2.43 8.96
C PHE A 41 11.92 2.96 7.70
N ILE A 42 11.29 2.82 6.55
CA ILE A 42 11.87 3.27 5.29
C ILE A 42 12.06 4.79 5.32
N VAL A 43 11.05 5.51 5.78
CA VAL A 43 11.11 6.96 5.83
C VAL A 43 12.22 7.40 6.79
N SER A 44 12.41 6.66 7.88
CA SER A 44 13.42 7.04 8.85
C SER A 44 14.83 6.91 8.31
N LYS A 45 15.01 6.15 7.23
CA LYS A 45 16.34 5.99 6.66
C LYS A 45 16.70 7.16 5.74
N GLU A 46 15.74 7.98 5.39
CA GLU A 46 16.01 9.11 4.53
C GLU A 46 16.48 10.29 5.35
N ASN A 47 17.25 11.15 4.74
CA ASN A 47 17.81 12.25 5.47
C ASN A 47 16.88 13.45 5.34
N PHE A 48 15.67 13.33 5.81
CA PHE A 48 14.69 14.39 5.73
C PHE A 48 14.76 15.29 6.95
N SER A 49 14.47 16.57 6.76
CA SER A 49 14.23 17.44 7.90
C SER A 49 12.90 17.02 8.52
N ASP A 50 12.61 17.53 9.69
CA ASP A 50 11.34 17.23 10.35
C ASP A 50 10.17 17.65 9.48
N GLN A 51 10.28 18.81 8.85
CA GLN A 51 9.19 19.29 8.02
C GLN A 51 9.03 18.41 6.78
N GLN A 52 10.13 18.02 6.16
CA GLN A 52 10.05 17.16 4.99
C GLN A 52 9.46 15.82 5.35
N ARG A 53 9.83 15.28 6.50
CA ARG A 53 9.28 14.01 6.93
C ARG A 53 7.77 14.10 7.13
N ASP A 54 7.31 15.19 7.75
CA ASP A 54 5.89 15.36 7.96
C ASP A 54 5.14 15.47 6.63
N GLU A 55 5.73 16.15 5.68
CA GLU A 55 5.11 16.29 4.36
C GLU A 55 5.01 14.95 3.66
N VAL A 56 6.06 14.14 3.75
CA VAL A 56 6.04 12.83 3.12
C VAL A 56 4.99 11.93 3.78
N ILE A 57 4.91 11.95 5.10
CA ILE A 57 3.93 11.15 5.79
C ILE A 57 2.51 11.58 5.42
N ASN A 58 2.29 12.88 5.32
CA ASN A 58 0.98 13.38 4.93
C ASN A 58 0.64 12.97 3.50
N GLU A 59 1.60 13.00 2.61
CA GLU A 59 1.37 12.57 1.24
C GLU A 59 1.09 11.08 1.17
N LEU A 60 1.80 10.29 1.95
CA LEU A 60 1.57 8.86 1.96
C LEU A 60 0.19 8.54 2.52
N SER A 61 -0.23 9.27 3.56
CA SER A 61 -1.56 9.07 4.13
C SER A 61 -2.64 9.40 3.11
N SER A 62 -2.45 10.49 2.37
CA SER A 62 -3.40 10.87 1.33
C SER A 62 -3.44 9.85 0.21
N PHE A 63 -2.29 9.30 -0.13
CA PHE A 63 -2.22 8.28 -1.17
C PHE A 63 -2.93 7.01 -0.73
N ILE A 64 -2.77 6.62 0.52
CA ILE A 64 -3.46 5.45 1.05
C ILE A 64 -4.96 5.64 0.94
N ARG A 65 -5.45 6.83 1.29
CA ARG A 65 -6.87 7.11 1.20
C ARG A 65 -7.33 7.08 -0.26
N TYR A 66 -6.54 7.64 -1.14
CA TYR A 66 -6.86 7.66 -2.55
C TYR A 66 -6.99 6.24 -3.12
N VAL A 67 -6.03 5.38 -2.81
CA VAL A 67 -6.07 4.00 -3.28
C VAL A 67 -7.28 3.28 -2.69
N SER A 68 -7.52 3.47 -1.42
CA SER A 68 -8.64 2.81 -0.76
C SER A 68 -9.97 3.24 -1.38
N ASP A 69 -10.13 4.53 -1.63
CA ASP A 69 -11.36 5.03 -2.21
C ASP A 69 -11.53 4.54 -3.64
N ASP A 70 -10.43 4.51 -4.38
CA ASP A 70 -10.49 4.08 -5.77
C ASP A 70 -10.88 2.60 -5.86
N LEU A 71 -10.32 1.78 -5.00
CA LEU A 71 -10.65 0.36 -5.05
C LEU A 71 -12.07 0.09 -4.58
N ARG A 72 -12.53 0.86 -3.60
CA ARG A 72 -13.90 0.67 -3.15
C ARG A 72 -14.88 1.08 -4.24
N GLY A 73 -14.58 2.13 -4.95
CA GLY A 73 -15.44 2.53 -6.04
C GLY A 73 -15.39 1.57 -7.20
N SER A 74 -14.19 1.05 -7.47
CA SER A 74 -14.06 0.15 -8.58
C SER A 74 -14.72 -1.17 -8.37
N SER A 75 -14.86 -1.57 -7.13
CA SER A 75 -15.40 -2.89 -6.89
C SER A 75 -16.81 -2.98 -7.44
N ASP A 76 -17.48 -1.85 -7.61
CA ASP A 76 -18.77 -1.93 -8.11
C ASP A 76 -18.70 -2.07 -9.56
N ASN A 77 -17.81 -1.63 -10.25
CA ASN A 77 -17.74 -1.66 -11.58
C ASN A 77 -16.92 -2.65 -12.02
N LYS A 78 -16.69 -3.55 -11.62
CA LYS A 78 -15.99 -4.56 -11.99
C LYS A 78 -15.52 -4.74 -13.22
N THR A 79 -14.84 -4.50 -13.72
CA THR A 79 -14.46 -4.62 -14.92
C THR A 79 -13.72 -5.66 -15.19
N SER A 80 -13.58 -6.31 -14.74
CA SER A 80 -12.97 -7.38 -15.13
C SER A 80 -11.96 -7.37 -16.04
N GLY A 81 -11.33 -6.89 -16.15
CA GLY A 81 -10.38 -6.97 -16.96
C GLY A 81 -9.71 -8.15 -17.05
N PRO A 82 -9.04 -8.35 -17.84
CA PRO A 82 -8.44 -9.46 -18.16
C PRO A 82 -7.43 -9.76 -17.33
N ALA A 83 -7.41 -9.98 -16.76
CA ALA A 83 -6.47 -10.36 -16.14
C ALA A 83 -5.35 -9.84 -15.94
N GLY A 84 -5.03 -9.37 -16.22
CA GLY A 84 -3.97 -8.93 -15.94
C GLY A 84 -3.63 -9.14 -14.64
N ASP A 85 -2.56 -9.07 -14.26
CA ASP A 85 -2.23 -9.24 -12.95
C ASP A 85 -2.49 -8.01 -12.19
N ALA A 86 -2.37 -6.86 -12.72
CA ALA A 86 -2.52 -5.65 -11.96
C ALA A 86 -3.99 -5.31 -11.82
N PHE A 87 -4.44 -5.05 -10.61
CA PHE A 87 -5.80 -4.63 -10.42
C PHE A 87 -5.88 -3.15 -10.09
N GLY A 88 -4.79 -2.46 -10.03
CA GLY A 88 -4.80 -1.03 -9.80
C GLY A 88 -3.47 -0.42 -10.16
N ILE A 89 -3.50 0.72 -10.74
CA ILE A 89 -2.30 1.45 -11.10
C ILE A 89 -2.49 2.86 -10.61
N TRP A 90 -1.55 3.33 -9.83
CA TRP A 90 -1.65 4.66 -9.26
C TRP A 90 -0.35 5.41 -9.45
N LYS A 91 -0.46 6.72 -9.56
CA LYS A 91 0.70 7.57 -9.65
C LYS A 91 0.77 8.40 -8.40
N PRO A 92 1.76 8.22 -7.61
CA PRO A 92 1.90 9.02 -6.40
C PRO A 92 2.24 10.44 -6.80
N GLU A 93 1.69 11.34 -6.09
CA GLU A 93 1.93 12.67 -6.43
C GLU A 93 2.67 13.33 -5.46
#